data_a21d3db46571adf83af999f9c113e258
#
_entry.id   a21d3db46571adf83af999f9c113e258
#
_cell.length_a   1.000
_cell.length_b   1.000
_cell.length_c   1.000
_cell.angle_alpha   90.00
_cell.angle_beta   90.00
_cell.angle_gamma   90.00
#
_symmetry.space_group_name_H-M   'P 1'
#
loop_
_entity.id
_entity.type
_entity.pdbx_description
1 polymer ?
#
loop_
_entity_poly.entity_id
_entity_poly.type
_entity_poly.pdbx_seq_one_letter_code
_entity_poly.pdbx_strand_id
1 'polypeptide(L)' 'MGFERMPDERLTRFYENIRQQVEADRACKYKFMANPTVRKYADDLRDEIVRRRLQYSPIEWPS' A
#
# COMPACT_ATOMS: atom_id res chain seq x y z
N MET A 1 -5.54 -14.09 4.87
CA MET A 1 -4.41 -13.84 5.66
C MET A 1 -4.44 -12.52 6.33
N GLY A 2 -4.30 -12.56 7.57
CA GLY A 2 -4.75 -11.49 8.33
C GLY A 2 -3.74 -10.44 8.66
N PHE A 3 -4.07 -9.24 8.32
CA PHE A 3 -3.45 -8.09 8.94
C PHE A 3 -4.16 -7.74 10.24
N GLU A 4 -5.07 -8.58 10.67
CA GLU A 4 -5.95 -8.30 11.80
C GLU A 4 -5.19 -8.11 13.10
N ARG A 5 -4.06 -8.80 13.23
CA ARG A 5 -3.23 -8.70 14.43
C ARG A 5 -2.14 -7.64 14.33
N MET A 6 -2.04 -6.99 13.19
CA MET A 6 -1.02 -5.98 12.99
C MET A 6 -1.45 -4.69 13.70
N PRO A 7 -0.55 -4.06 14.48
CA PRO A 7 -0.87 -2.77 15.10
C PRO A 7 -1.19 -1.71 14.05
N ASP A 8 -2.03 -0.74 14.41
CA ASP A 8 -2.43 0.30 13.49
C ASP A 8 -1.23 1.05 12.91
N GLU A 9 -0.26 1.39 13.76
CA GLU A 9 0.93 2.11 13.30
C GLU A 9 1.72 1.31 12.27
N ARG A 10 1.88 0.01 12.50
CA ARG A 10 2.62 -0.83 11.58
C ARG A 10 1.86 -0.97 10.26
N LEU A 11 0.55 -1.12 10.36
CA LEU A 11 -0.29 -1.27 9.18
C LEU A 11 -0.20 -0.04 8.28
N THR A 12 -0.38 1.14 8.85
CA THR A 12 -0.32 2.38 8.08
C THR A 12 1.09 2.64 7.56
N ARG A 13 2.11 2.33 8.34
CA ARG A 13 3.49 2.49 7.89
C ARG A 13 3.80 1.57 6.72
N PHE A 14 3.33 0.34 6.79
CA PHE A 14 3.57 -0.63 5.73
C PHE A 14 2.93 -0.16 4.42
N TYR A 15 1.69 0.29 4.50
CA TYR A 15 0.98 0.82 3.35
C TYR A 15 1.70 2.06 2.80
N GLU A 16 2.12 2.95 3.67
CA GLU A 16 2.83 4.17 3.28
C GLU A 16 4.15 3.85 2.58
N ASN A 17 4.87 2.83 3.05
CA ASN A 17 6.09 2.40 2.40
C ASN A 17 5.84 1.96 0.96
N ILE A 18 4.77 1.20 0.75
CA ILE A 18 4.40 0.77 -0.60
C ILE A 18 4.06 1.99 -1.45
N ARG A 19 3.30 2.93 -0.90
CA ARG A 19 2.93 4.14 -1.62
C ARG A 19 4.17 4.93 -2.07
N GLN A 20 5.13 5.09 -1.18
CA GLN A 20 6.36 5.80 -1.50
C GLN A 20 7.17 5.09 -2.57
N GLN A 21 7.22 3.77 -2.52
CA GLN A 21 7.93 3.00 -3.54
C GLN A 21 7.27 3.13 -4.91
N VAL A 22 5.95 3.10 -4.93
CA VAL A 22 5.22 3.28 -6.19
C VAL A 22 5.49 4.67 -6.77
N GLU A 23 5.51 5.69 -5.95
CA GLU A 23 5.81 7.05 -6.43
C GLU A 23 7.24 7.15 -6.93
N ALA A 24 8.19 6.52 -6.26
CA ALA A 24 9.57 6.51 -6.70
C ALA A 24 9.72 5.80 -8.05
N ASP A 25 9.03 4.69 -8.23
CA ASP A 25 9.06 3.94 -9.50
C ASP A 25 8.48 4.79 -10.64
N ARG A 26 7.43 5.55 -10.37
CA ARG A 26 6.85 6.43 -11.38
C ARG A 26 7.86 7.46 -11.87
N ALA A 27 8.67 7.99 -10.96
CA ALA A 27 9.67 8.98 -11.29
C ALA A 27 10.86 8.39 -12.04
N CYS A 28 11.14 7.11 -11.86
CA CYS A 28 12.36 6.46 -12.36
C CYS A 28 12.14 5.61 -13.60
N LYS A 29 10.97 5.58 -14.18
CA LYS A 29 10.60 4.74 -15.33
C LYS A 29 10.66 3.24 -15.06
N TYR A 30 11.02 2.80 -13.89
CA TYR A 30 10.96 1.39 -13.51
C TYR A 30 9.64 1.11 -12.81
N LYS A 31 9.04 -0.01 -13.12
CA LYS A 31 7.72 -0.33 -12.60
C LYS A 31 7.76 -1.58 -11.71
N PHE A 32 8.70 -1.61 -10.79
CA PHE A 32 8.85 -2.75 -9.90
C PHE A 32 7.61 -2.98 -9.05
N MET A 33 7.03 -1.90 -8.53
CA MET A 33 5.92 -1.99 -7.62
C MET A 33 4.57 -2.02 -8.32
N ALA A 34 4.58 -2.03 -9.64
CA ALA A 34 3.34 -2.05 -10.41
C ALA A 34 2.86 -3.46 -10.73
N ASN A 35 3.53 -4.51 -10.21
CA ASN A 35 3.10 -5.86 -10.52
C ASN A 35 1.80 -6.19 -9.76
N PRO A 36 1.00 -7.14 -10.30
CA PRO A 36 -0.30 -7.46 -9.70
C PRO A 36 -0.23 -7.97 -8.27
N THR A 37 0.85 -8.66 -7.91
CA THR A 37 1.01 -9.18 -6.57
C THR A 37 1.12 -8.06 -5.54
N VAL A 38 1.95 -7.06 -5.83
CA VAL A 38 2.13 -5.92 -4.95
C VAL A 38 0.84 -5.12 -4.87
N ARG A 39 0.17 -4.94 -5.99
CA ARG A 39 -1.08 -4.20 -6.02
C ARG A 39 -2.15 -4.86 -5.17
N LYS A 40 -2.26 -6.18 -5.28
CA LYS A 40 -3.22 -6.92 -4.45
C LYS A 40 -2.88 -6.80 -2.97
N TYR A 41 -1.60 -6.88 -2.65
CA TYR A 41 -1.14 -6.75 -1.28
C TYR A 41 -1.51 -5.39 -0.71
N ALA A 42 -1.28 -4.34 -1.49
CA ALA A 42 -1.63 -2.99 -1.08
C ALA A 42 -3.14 -2.82 -0.93
N ASP A 43 -3.92 -3.41 -1.82
CA ASP A 43 -5.37 -3.37 -1.71
C ASP A 43 -5.85 -4.04 -0.44
N ASP A 44 -5.27 -5.17 -0.07
CA ASP A 44 -5.61 -5.86 1.16
C ASP A 44 -5.27 -5.02 2.38
N LEU A 45 -4.12 -4.37 2.37
CA LEU A 45 -3.73 -3.45 3.44
C LEU A 45 -4.71 -2.28 3.53
N ARG A 46 -5.07 -1.71 2.38
CA ARG A 46 -6.03 -0.61 2.34
C ARG A 46 -7.37 -1.04 2.93
N ASP A 47 -7.85 -2.21 2.57
CA ASP A 47 -9.12 -2.70 3.07
C ASP A 47 -9.11 -2.79 4.60
N GLU A 48 -8.02 -3.25 5.16
CA GLU A 48 -7.90 -3.32 6.61
C GLU A 48 -7.85 -1.93 7.24
N ILE A 49 -7.12 -1.00 6.61
CA ILE A 49 -7.04 0.38 7.08
C ILE A 49 -8.44 1.03 7.09
N VAL A 50 -9.20 0.82 6.02
CA VAL A 50 -10.55 1.35 5.90
C VAL A 50 -11.46 0.73 6.96
N ARG A 51 -11.32 -0.57 7.18
CA ARG A 51 -12.12 -1.27 8.17
C ARG A 51 -11.89 -0.72 9.58
N ARG A 52 -10.64 -0.32 9.86
CA ARG A 52 -10.28 0.26 11.15
C ARG A 52 -10.54 1.77 11.21
N ARG A 53 -11.00 2.36 10.10
CA ARG A 53 -11.25 3.79 10.01
C ARG A 53 -10.01 4.63 10.27
N LEU A 54 -8.86 4.15 9.83
CA LEU A 54 -7.62 4.88 9.92
C LEU A 54 -7.46 5.79 8.71
N GLN A 55 -6.68 6.85 8.89
CA GLN A 55 -6.38 7.75 7.78
C GLN A 55 -5.25 7.18 6.93
N TYR A 56 -5.35 7.38 5.62
CA TYR A 56 -4.32 6.94 4.69
C TYR A 56 -4.38 7.81 3.43
N SER A 57 -3.28 7.82 2.68
CA SER A 57 -3.23 8.47 1.38
C SER A 57 -3.33 7.40 0.30
N PRO A 58 -4.26 7.54 -0.66
CA PRO A 58 -4.40 6.52 -1.70
C PRO A 58 -3.15 6.43 -2.57
N ILE A 59 -2.87 5.21 -3.04
CA ILE A 59 -1.75 4.98 -3.96
C ILE A 59 -2.23 5.29 -5.37
N GLU A 60 -1.46 6.09 -6.10
CA GLU A 60 -1.73 6.36 -7.49
C GLU A 60 -0.93 5.36 -8.33
N TRP A 61 -1.62 4.33 -8.78
CA TRP A 61 -0.97 3.29 -9.57
C TRP A 61 -0.70 3.80 -10.98
N PRO A 62 0.47 3.49 -11.54
CA PRO A 62 0.73 3.83 -12.94
C PRO A 62 -0.16 2.98 -13.83
N SER A 63 -0.67 3.59 -14.85
CA SER A 63 -1.55 2.90 -15.81
C SER A 63 -0.78 2.36 -17.01
#